data_a9579927bf34d1fa657c909bf03b43bb
#
_entry.id   a9579927bf34d1fa657c909bf03b43bb
#
_cell.length_a   1.000
_cell.length_b   1.000
_cell.length_c   1.000
_cell.angle_alpha   90.00
_cell.angle_beta   90.00
_cell.angle_gamma   90.00
#
_symmetry.space_group_name_H-M   'P 1'
#
loop_
_entity.id
_entity.type
_entity.pdbx_description
1 polymer ?
#
loop_
_entity_poly.entity_id
_entity_poly.type
_entity_poly.pdbx_seq_one_letter_code
_entity_poly.pdbx_strand_id
1 'polypeptide(L)'
;TTLGTSIGMWAHQQSKYKPLKQQFETMTDQSMKRTEEMNALQREMIKHNTLKQTFMFTTVASYIYFIGDAAVCYATNDVSSVARATTLSTICPGAGQVYNKSYWRVPIVIGGFASTIYCIDWNNRGYQRFKKAYRLRYDYDEHPELYHNGSQDEFGGRYASSFLKNLRNSYRRNRDLCILLTAGLYILQIVDAHVDAHLRDYDISDDLSVEVSPMLNYSYHPGLGNNAAMGMNVTFRF
;
A
#
# COMPACT_ATOMS: atom_id res chain seq x y z
N THR A 1 -6.36 -24.62 -6.02
CA THR A 1 -7.83 -24.67 -5.77
C THR A 1 -8.41 -23.32 -5.34
N THR A 2 -7.73 -22.55 -4.50
CA THR A 2 -8.21 -21.24 -3.99
C THR A 2 -8.42 -20.18 -5.08
N LEU A 3 -7.54 -20.10 -6.08
CA LEU A 3 -7.66 -19.19 -7.22
C LEU A 3 -8.91 -19.49 -8.08
N GLY A 4 -9.15 -20.76 -8.38
CA GLY A 4 -10.32 -21.16 -9.17
C GLY A 4 -11.63 -20.87 -8.46
N THR A 5 -11.70 -21.08 -7.15
CA THR A 5 -12.92 -20.79 -6.35
C THR A 5 -13.18 -19.29 -6.24
N SER A 6 -12.15 -18.46 -6.06
CA SER A 6 -12.31 -16.99 -5.96
C SER A 6 -12.72 -16.38 -7.30
N ILE A 7 -12.19 -16.85 -8.43
CA ILE A 7 -12.63 -16.44 -9.78
C ILE A 7 -14.08 -16.85 -10.03
N GLY A 8 -14.44 -18.09 -9.68
CA GLY A 8 -15.82 -18.58 -9.82
C GLY A 8 -16.81 -17.75 -9.00
N MET A 9 -16.48 -17.43 -7.76
CA MET A 9 -17.29 -16.57 -6.89
C MET A 9 -17.41 -15.14 -7.42
N TRP A 10 -16.31 -14.56 -7.93
CA TRP A 10 -16.34 -13.25 -8.58
C TRP A 10 -17.27 -13.24 -9.80
N ALA A 11 -17.16 -14.22 -10.69
CA ALA A 11 -18.00 -14.35 -11.89
C ALA A 11 -19.47 -14.51 -11.51
N HIS A 12 -19.78 -15.30 -10.48
CA HIS A 12 -21.13 -15.46 -9.96
C HIS A 12 -21.70 -14.14 -9.41
N GLN A 13 -20.92 -13.36 -8.64
CA GLN A 13 -21.37 -12.06 -8.15
C GLN A 13 -21.54 -11.03 -9.28
N GLN A 14 -20.69 -11.08 -10.29
CA GLN A 14 -20.80 -10.23 -11.48
C GLN A 14 -22.09 -10.53 -12.27
N SER A 15 -22.46 -11.79 -12.39
CA SER A 15 -23.70 -12.23 -13.04
C SER A 15 -24.95 -11.71 -12.32
N LYS A 16 -24.93 -11.68 -10.99
CA LYS A 16 -26.05 -11.14 -10.19
C LYS A 16 -26.08 -9.61 -10.16
N TYR A 17 -24.94 -8.97 -10.16
CA TYR A 17 -24.84 -7.49 -10.10
C TYR A 17 -25.33 -6.81 -11.37
N LYS A 18 -25.05 -7.35 -12.55
CA LYS A 18 -25.42 -6.73 -13.84
C LYS A 18 -26.93 -6.51 -14.00
N PRO A 19 -27.81 -7.51 -13.80
CA PRO A 19 -29.25 -7.31 -13.95
C PRO A 19 -29.84 -6.35 -12.91
N LEU A 20 -29.37 -6.39 -11.66
CA LEU A 20 -29.78 -5.45 -10.61
C LEU A 20 -29.44 -4.01 -10.96
N LYS A 21 -28.25 -3.79 -11.55
CA LYS A 21 -27.84 -2.47 -12.00
C LYS A 21 -28.73 -1.95 -13.13
N GLN A 22 -29.06 -2.79 -14.10
CA GLN A 22 -29.98 -2.42 -15.20
C GLN A 22 -31.38 -2.10 -14.69
N GLN A 23 -31.93 -2.90 -13.78
CA GLN A 23 -33.21 -2.64 -13.15
C GLN A 23 -33.22 -1.31 -12.39
N PHE A 24 -32.16 -1.03 -11.65
CA PHE A 24 -32.02 0.23 -10.93
C PHE A 24 -31.95 1.44 -11.87
N GLU A 25 -31.21 1.35 -12.98
CA GLU A 25 -31.10 2.39 -13.99
C GLU A 25 -32.48 2.64 -14.67
N THR A 26 -33.21 1.59 -15.05
CA THR A 26 -34.55 1.71 -15.66
C THR A 26 -35.58 2.32 -14.69
N MET A 27 -35.56 1.93 -13.42
CA MET A 27 -36.43 2.54 -12.40
C MET A 27 -36.06 4.00 -12.13
N THR A 28 -34.80 4.36 -12.20
CA THR A 28 -34.35 5.75 -12.01
C THR A 28 -34.79 6.65 -13.15
N ASP A 29 -34.82 6.13 -14.37
CA ASP A 29 -35.29 6.87 -15.54
C ASP A 29 -36.82 7.05 -15.57
N GLN A 30 -37.57 6.12 -14.95
CA GLN A 30 -39.03 6.13 -14.95
C GLN A 30 -39.69 6.87 -13.77
N SER A 31 -39.00 7.11 -12.69
CA SER A 31 -39.58 7.76 -11.50
C SER A 31 -38.62 8.75 -10.83
N MET A 32 -39.07 10.00 -10.74
CA MET A 32 -38.41 11.06 -9.97
C MET A 32 -38.51 10.89 -8.44
N LYS A 33 -39.33 9.96 -7.94
CA LYS A 33 -39.46 9.69 -6.51
C LYS A 33 -38.69 8.45 -6.12
N ARG A 34 -37.80 8.63 -5.16
CA ARG A 34 -37.03 7.52 -4.54
C ARG A 34 -38.00 6.68 -3.70
N THR A 35 -38.45 5.59 -4.27
CA THR A 35 -39.36 4.66 -3.60
C THR A 35 -38.58 3.72 -2.68
N GLU A 36 -39.26 3.08 -1.71
CA GLU A 36 -38.65 2.04 -0.85
C GLU A 36 -38.06 0.88 -1.67
N GLU A 37 -38.68 0.54 -2.78
CA GLU A 37 -38.20 -0.51 -3.70
C GLU A 37 -36.84 -0.16 -4.32
N MET A 38 -36.65 1.10 -4.74
CA MET A 38 -35.34 1.58 -5.22
C MET A 38 -34.27 1.52 -4.13
N ASN A 39 -34.62 1.84 -2.89
CA ASN A 39 -33.68 1.75 -1.77
C ASN A 39 -33.31 0.30 -1.43
N ALA A 40 -34.27 -0.63 -1.54
CA ALA A 40 -34.04 -2.07 -1.36
C ALA A 40 -33.10 -2.61 -2.47
N LEU A 41 -33.40 -2.29 -3.73
CA LEU A 41 -32.60 -2.66 -4.88
C LEU A 41 -31.17 -2.10 -4.81
N GLN A 42 -31.03 -0.84 -4.35
CA GLN A 42 -29.73 -0.23 -4.13
C GLN A 42 -28.91 -0.95 -3.07
N ARG A 43 -29.54 -1.38 -1.96
CA ARG A 43 -28.86 -2.17 -0.90
C ARG A 43 -28.35 -3.49 -1.43
N GLU A 44 -29.16 -4.19 -2.22
CA GLU A 44 -28.76 -5.45 -2.86
C GLU A 44 -27.61 -5.25 -3.86
N MET A 45 -27.69 -4.21 -4.69
CA MET A 45 -26.61 -3.84 -5.61
C MET A 45 -25.29 -3.57 -4.87
N ILE A 46 -25.33 -2.80 -3.77
CA ILE A 46 -24.15 -2.51 -2.95
C ILE A 46 -23.57 -3.80 -2.39
N LYS A 47 -24.41 -4.69 -1.83
CA LYS A 47 -23.99 -5.97 -1.27
C LYS A 47 -23.25 -6.83 -2.32
N HIS A 48 -23.85 -7.02 -3.50
CA HIS A 48 -23.21 -7.78 -4.57
C HIS A 48 -21.96 -7.12 -5.13
N ASN A 49 -21.92 -5.79 -5.21
CA ASN A 49 -20.75 -5.05 -5.65
C ASN A 49 -19.60 -5.18 -4.63
N THR A 50 -19.89 -5.09 -3.33
CA THR A 50 -18.88 -5.26 -2.28
C THR A 50 -18.32 -6.68 -2.30
N LEU A 51 -19.18 -7.69 -2.35
CA LEU A 51 -18.74 -9.09 -2.46
C LEU A 51 -17.88 -9.31 -3.72
N LYS A 52 -18.30 -8.78 -4.87
CA LYS A 52 -17.53 -8.84 -6.11
C LYS A 52 -16.14 -8.24 -5.95
N GLN A 53 -16.03 -7.05 -5.35
CA GLN A 53 -14.74 -6.40 -5.10
C GLN A 53 -13.88 -7.22 -4.15
N THR A 54 -14.46 -7.75 -3.06
CA THR A 54 -13.75 -8.60 -2.11
C THR A 54 -13.16 -9.83 -2.81
N PHE A 55 -13.95 -10.54 -3.63
CA PHE A 55 -13.44 -11.70 -4.37
C PHE A 55 -12.41 -11.33 -5.43
N MET A 56 -12.51 -10.17 -6.07
CA MET A 56 -11.49 -9.68 -6.99
C MET A 56 -10.17 -9.42 -6.25
N PHE A 57 -10.21 -8.76 -5.09
CA PHE A 57 -9.02 -8.53 -4.26
C PHE A 57 -8.41 -9.84 -3.77
N THR A 58 -9.24 -10.80 -3.32
CA THR A 58 -8.76 -12.11 -2.88
C THR A 58 -8.09 -12.88 -4.03
N THR A 59 -8.63 -12.79 -5.25
CA THR A 59 -8.02 -13.42 -6.44
C THR A 59 -6.67 -12.81 -6.76
N VAL A 60 -6.57 -11.47 -6.77
CA VAL A 60 -5.32 -10.76 -7.02
C VAL A 60 -4.29 -11.07 -5.94
N ALA A 61 -4.69 -11.05 -4.67
CA ALA A 61 -3.81 -11.37 -3.55
C ALA A 61 -3.30 -12.82 -3.62
N SER A 62 -4.16 -13.78 -3.94
CA SER A 62 -3.77 -15.18 -4.12
C SER A 62 -2.81 -15.35 -5.29
N TYR A 63 -3.03 -14.64 -6.40
CA TYR A 63 -2.13 -14.68 -7.55
C TYR A 63 -0.75 -14.12 -7.22
N ILE A 64 -0.69 -12.98 -6.53
CA ILE A 64 0.56 -12.38 -6.05
C ILE A 64 1.27 -13.34 -5.08
N TYR A 65 0.54 -13.98 -4.17
CA TYR A 65 1.10 -14.97 -3.26
C TYR A 65 1.74 -16.14 -3.99
N PHE A 66 1.07 -16.72 -5.02
CA PHE A 66 1.63 -17.84 -5.80
C PHE A 66 2.83 -17.43 -6.64
N ILE A 67 2.82 -16.21 -7.23
CA ILE A 67 4.03 -15.69 -7.91
C ILE A 67 5.17 -15.54 -6.91
N GLY A 68 4.85 -15.04 -5.71
CA GLY A 68 5.82 -14.88 -4.64
C GLY A 68 6.43 -16.18 -4.18
N ASP A 69 5.60 -17.16 -3.93
CA ASP A 69 6.04 -18.50 -3.54
C ASP A 69 6.90 -19.14 -4.62
N ALA A 70 6.50 -19.05 -5.88
CA ALA A 70 7.28 -19.54 -7.01
C ALA A 70 8.63 -18.81 -7.15
N ALA A 71 8.65 -17.49 -6.97
CA ALA A 71 9.88 -16.69 -7.04
C ALA A 71 10.82 -17.02 -5.87
N VAL A 72 10.31 -17.22 -4.66
CA VAL A 72 11.09 -17.65 -3.50
C VAL A 72 11.63 -19.06 -3.69
N CYS A 73 10.81 -20.01 -4.17
CA CYS A 73 11.25 -21.37 -4.46
C CYS A 73 12.34 -21.40 -5.55
N TYR A 74 12.23 -20.57 -6.58
CA TYR A 74 13.27 -20.44 -7.61
C TYR A 74 14.54 -19.81 -7.03
N ALA A 75 14.41 -18.80 -6.17
CA ALA A 75 15.53 -18.10 -5.55
C ALA A 75 16.26 -18.93 -4.48
N THR A 76 15.64 -19.99 -3.91
CA THR A 76 16.29 -20.82 -2.87
C THR A 76 17.39 -21.73 -3.41
N ASN A 77 17.44 -21.98 -4.72
CA ASN A 77 18.40 -22.96 -5.27
C ASN A 77 19.79 -22.41 -5.61
N ASP A 78 20.00 -21.09 -5.84
CA ASP A 78 21.36 -20.51 -6.06
C ASP A 78 21.43 -18.98 -6.09
N VAL A 79 20.47 -18.25 -5.50
CA VAL A 79 20.41 -16.80 -5.66
C VAL A 79 21.04 -16.08 -4.45
N SER A 80 21.83 -15.02 -4.72
CA SER A 80 22.45 -14.17 -3.70
C SER A 80 21.43 -13.62 -2.71
N SER A 81 21.87 -13.34 -1.46
CA SER A 81 21.05 -12.73 -0.39
C SER A 81 20.35 -11.45 -0.85
N VAL A 82 21.01 -10.67 -1.69
CA VAL A 82 20.50 -9.42 -2.29
C VAL A 82 19.30 -9.66 -3.21
N ALA A 83 19.39 -10.66 -4.08
CA ALA A 83 18.30 -10.97 -4.99
C ALA A 83 17.06 -11.49 -4.24
N ARG A 84 17.24 -12.24 -3.15
CA ARG A 84 16.15 -12.69 -2.27
C ARG A 84 15.46 -11.51 -1.59
N ALA A 85 16.23 -10.59 -0.99
CA ALA A 85 15.68 -9.40 -0.35
C ALA A 85 14.87 -8.53 -1.33
N THR A 86 15.41 -8.31 -2.53
CA THR A 86 14.76 -7.53 -3.59
C THR A 86 13.48 -8.19 -4.07
N THR A 87 13.49 -9.50 -4.31
CA THR A 87 12.31 -10.27 -4.75
C THR A 87 11.21 -10.23 -3.69
N LEU A 88 11.56 -10.45 -2.42
CA LEU A 88 10.60 -10.38 -1.30
C LEU A 88 9.98 -8.99 -1.18
N SER A 89 10.75 -7.91 -1.32
CA SER A 89 10.25 -6.53 -1.29
C SER A 89 9.34 -6.21 -2.47
N THR A 90 9.58 -6.82 -3.62
CA THR A 90 8.74 -6.65 -4.82
C THR A 90 7.39 -7.35 -4.66
N ILE A 91 7.32 -8.46 -3.94
CA ILE A 91 6.08 -9.20 -3.73
C ILE A 91 5.25 -8.59 -2.61
N CYS A 92 5.89 -8.30 -1.49
CA CYS A 92 5.25 -7.76 -0.30
C CYS A 92 6.06 -6.59 0.25
N PRO A 93 5.49 -5.37 0.28
CA PRO A 93 6.15 -4.21 0.86
C PRO A 93 6.55 -4.47 2.32
N GLY A 94 7.84 -4.32 2.61
CA GLY A 94 8.40 -4.58 3.93
C GLY A 94 9.00 -5.97 4.12
N ALA A 95 8.70 -6.96 3.26
CA ALA A 95 9.22 -8.33 3.44
C ALA A 95 10.74 -8.43 3.26
N GLY A 96 11.33 -7.66 2.35
CA GLY A 96 12.78 -7.60 2.20
C GLY A 96 13.47 -6.99 3.43
N GLN A 97 12.89 -5.97 4.05
CA GLN A 97 13.39 -5.40 5.29
C GLN A 97 13.33 -6.41 6.45
N VAL A 98 12.29 -7.25 6.51
CA VAL A 98 12.22 -8.38 7.46
C VAL A 98 13.31 -9.39 7.18
N TYR A 99 13.52 -9.77 5.92
CA TYR A 99 14.60 -10.69 5.51
C TYR A 99 15.98 -10.15 5.89
N ASN A 100 16.20 -8.84 5.68
CA ASN A 100 17.42 -8.16 6.07
C ASN A 100 17.55 -7.93 7.60
N LYS A 101 16.60 -8.40 8.42
CA LYS A 101 16.53 -8.17 9.88
C LYS A 101 16.47 -6.67 10.28
N SER A 102 16.16 -5.79 9.34
CA SER A 102 15.99 -4.34 9.55
C SER A 102 14.57 -4.02 10.02
N TYR A 103 14.13 -4.63 11.12
CA TYR A 103 12.74 -4.60 11.63
C TYR A 103 12.23 -3.19 11.92
N TRP A 104 13.09 -2.25 12.27
CA TRP A 104 12.69 -0.87 12.56
C TRP A 104 12.19 -0.10 11.32
N ARG A 105 12.57 -0.52 10.11
CA ARG A 105 12.11 0.05 8.84
C ARG A 105 10.71 -0.42 8.43
N VAL A 106 10.33 -1.61 8.88
CA VAL A 106 9.03 -2.24 8.52
C VAL A 106 7.83 -1.35 8.91
N PRO A 107 7.73 -0.81 10.13
CA PRO A 107 6.62 0.09 10.48
C PRO A 107 6.60 1.36 9.65
N ILE A 108 7.75 1.88 9.22
CA ILE A 108 7.84 3.09 8.36
C ILE A 108 7.26 2.78 6.98
N VAL A 109 7.63 1.65 6.39
CA VAL A 109 7.10 1.21 5.09
C VAL A 109 5.60 1.00 5.16
N ILE A 110 5.11 0.21 6.13
CA ILE A 110 3.68 -0.07 6.30
C ILE A 110 2.90 1.22 6.59
N GLY A 111 3.41 2.08 7.47
CA GLY A 111 2.79 3.38 7.79
C GLY A 111 2.73 4.31 6.57
N GLY A 112 3.78 4.34 5.76
CA GLY A 112 3.82 5.07 4.49
C GLY A 112 2.73 4.61 3.53
N PHE A 113 2.61 3.30 3.30
CA PHE A 113 1.55 2.74 2.45
C PHE A 113 0.15 2.98 3.02
N ALA A 114 -0.05 2.76 4.31
CA ALA A 114 -1.35 2.99 4.96
C ALA A 114 -1.80 4.44 4.82
N SER A 115 -0.90 5.40 5.00
CA SER A 115 -1.21 6.83 4.86
C SER A 115 -1.56 7.21 3.42
N THR A 116 -0.83 6.72 2.42
CA THR A 116 -1.12 7.01 1.01
C THR A 116 -2.41 6.35 0.54
N ILE A 117 -2.68 5.11 0.94
CA ILE A 117 -3.95 4.42 0.65
C ILE A 117 -5.13 5.19 1.28
N TYR A 118 -4.99 5.65 2.52
CA TYR A 118 -6.00 6.48 3.17
C TYR A 118 -6.23 7.79 2.39
N CYS A 119 -5.18 8.47 1.95
CA CYS A 119 -5.28 9.68 1.14
C CYS A 119 -5.99 9.42 -0.21
N ILE A 120 -5.71 8.29 -0.87
CA ILE A 120 -6.38 7.88 -2.11
C ILE A 120 -7.88 7.70 -1.86
N ASP A 121 -8.25 6.97 -0.80
CA ASP A 121 -9.65 6.71 -0.47
C ASP A 121 -10.40 8.00 -0.10
N TRP A 122 -9.79 8.86 0.72
CA TRP A 122 -10.34 10.16 1.08
C TRP A 122 -10.62 11.03 -0.15
N ASN A 123 -9.65 11.19 -1.03
CA ASN A 123 -9.79 11.98 -2.25
C ASN A 123 -10.78 11.32 -3.24
N ASN A 124 -10.82 10.00 -3.30
CA ASN A 124 -11.77 9.28 -4.15
C ASN A 124 -13.22 9.45 -3.67
N ARG A 125 -13.46 9.43 -2.35
CA ARG A 125 -14.78 9.73 -1.77
C ARG A 125 -15.22 11.16 -2.08
N GLY A 126 -14.32 12.12 -1.92
CA GLY A 126 -14.55 13.52 -2.32
C GLY A 126 -14.88 13.65 -3.81
N TYR A 127 -14.09 13.02 -4.67
CA TYR A 127 -14.34 12.98 -6.12
C TYR A 127 -15.72 12.43 -6.46
N GLN A 128 -16.13 11.29 -5.89
CA GLN A 128 -17.44 10.69 -6.17
C GLN A 128 -18.60 11.58 -5.67
N ARG A 129 -18.45 12.20 -4.50
CA ARG A 129 -19.41 13.13 -3.94
C ARG A 129 -19.63 14.32 -4.85
N PHE A 130 -18.57 15.04 -5.24
CA PHE A 130 -18.68 16.21 -6.11
C PHE A 130 -19.01 15.86 -7.57
N LYS A 131 -18.64 14.68 -8.04
CA LYS A 131 -19.08 14.16 -9.33
C LYS A 131 -20.60 13.99 -9.39
N LYS A 132 -21.19 13.43 -8.32
CA LYS A 132 -22.63 13.27 -8.21
C LYS A 132 -23.35 14.62 -8.11
N ALA A 133 -22.86 15.51 -7.24
CA ALA A 133 -23.45 16.84 -7.07
C ALA A 133 -23.37 17.68 -8.37
N TYR A 134 -22.21 17.64 -9.05
CA TYR A 134 -22.04 18.31 -10.36
C TYR A 134 -23.03 17.79 -11.40
N ARG A 135 -23.23 16.46 -11.49
CA ARG A 135 -24.14 15.85 -12.47
C ARG A 135 -25.58 16.31 -12.23
N LEU A 136 -26.05 16.24 -10.98
CA LEU A 136 -27.40 16.67 -10.62
C LEU A 136 -27.62 18.16 -10.83
N ARG A 137 -26.61 18.97 -10.55
CA ARG A 137 -26.68 20.41 -10.76
C ARG A 137 -26.68 20.78 -12.23
N TYR A 138 -25.82 20.15 -13.03
CA TYR A 138 -25.76 20.35 -14.46
C TYR A 138 -27.07 19.98 -15.15
N ASP A 139 -27.66 18.84 -14.75
CA ASP A 139 -28.95 18.36 -15.28
C ASP A 139 -30.09 19.33 -14.92
N TYR A 140 -30.09 19.87 -13.71
CA TYR A 140 -31.02 20.95 -13.34
C TYR A 140 -30.82 22.23 -14.14
N ASP A 141 -29.58 22.65 -14.38
CA ASP A 141 -29.27 23.87 -15.14
C ASP A 141 -29.70 23.74 -16.63
N GLU A 142 -29.65 22.53 -17.19
CA GLU A 142 -30.01 22.23 -18.58
C GLU A 142 -31.52 22.02 -18.78
N HIS A 143 -32.20 21.42 -17.77
CA HIS A 143 -33.64 21.09 -17.82
C HIS A 143 -34.41 21.54 -16.58
N PRO A 144 -34.50 22.83 -16.27
CA PRO A 144 -35.13 23.31 -15.05
C PRO A 144 -36.63 22.99 -14.99
N GLU A 145 -37.28 22.81 -16.13
CA GLU A 145 -38.69 22.47 -16.27
C GLU A 145 -39.04 21.08 -15.68
N LEU A 146 -38.07 20.17 -15.60
CA LEU A 146 -38.26 18.83 -15.05
C LEU A 146 -38.22 18.81 -13.51
N TYR A 147 -37.74 19.87 -12.86
CA TYR A 147 -37.43 19.91 -11.44
C TYR A 147 -38.30 20.94 -10.69
N HIS A 148 -39.53 20.53 -10.34
CA HIS A 148 -40.48 21.42 -9.64
C HIS A 148 -40.03 21.87 -8.23
N ASN A 149 -39.11 21.10 -7.59
CA ASN A 149 -38.62 21.35 -6.22
C ASN A 149 -37.18 21.90 -6.15
N GLY A 150 -36.70 22.47 -7.25
CA GLY A 150 -35.32 22.98 -7.32
C GLY A 150 -34.26 21.89 -7.52
N SER A 151 -33.00 22.27 -7.48
CA SER A 151 -31.88 21.33 -7.68
C SER A 151 -31.85 20.23 -6.61
N GLN A 152 -31.74 18.97 -7.04
CA GLN A 152 -31.67 17.79 -6.16
C GLN A 152 -30.25 17.46 -5.72
N ASP A 153 -29.28 18.33 -5.99
CA ASP A 153 -27.92 18.15 -5.51
C ASP A 153 -27.85 18.28 -3.98
N GLU A 154 -26.83 17.68 -3.38
CA GLU A 154 -26.61 17.66 -1.92
C GLU A 154 -26.58 19.08 -1.30
N PHE A 155 -26.26 20.08 -2.09
CA PHE A 155 -26.09 21.47 -1.67
C PHE A 155 -27.32 22.33 -1.95
N GLY A 156 -28.43 21.76 -2.43
CA GLY A 156 -29.67 22.47 -2.69
C GLY A 156 -29.53 23.66 -3.65
N GLY A 157 -28.65 23.54 -4.63
CA GLY A 157 -28.44 24.58 -5.63
C GLY A 157 -27.59 25.78 -5.18
N ARG A 158 -27.00 25.77 -4.00
CA ARG A 158 -26.20 26.88 -3.46
C ARG A 158 -24.93 27.17 -4.27
N TYR A 159 -24.38 26.17 -4.94
CA TYR A 159 -23.15 26.28 -5.70
C TYR A 159 -23.42 26.16 -7.21
N ALA A 160 -22.74 26.99 -7.98
CA ALA A 160 -22.77 26.92 -9.44
C ALA A 160 -22.13 25.60 -9.94
N SER A 161 -22.62 25.10 -11.06
CA SER A 161 -22.09 23.88 -11.71
C SER A 161 -20.59 23.97 -12.00
N SER A 162 -20.10 25.17 -12.38
CA SER A 162 -18.66 25.43 -12.59
C SER A 162 -17.81 25.21 -11.33
N PHE A 163 -18.30 25.66 -10.17
CA PHE A 163 -17.63 25.48 -8.88
C PHE A 163 -17.55 23.99 -8.49
N LEU A 164 -18.65 23.26 -8.61
CA LEU A 164 -18.69 21.81 -8.35
C LEU A 164 -17.77 21.02 -9.31
N LYS A 165 -17.69 21.46 -10.58
CA LYS A 165 -16.74 20.92 -11.56
C LYS A 165 -15.29 21.11 -11.12
N ASN A 166 -14.94 22.29 -10.62
CA ASN A 166 -13.60 22.61 -10.16
C ASN A 166 -13.22 21.77 -8.93
N LEU A 167 -14.13 21.65 -7.95
CA LEU A 167 -13.92 20.79 -6.77
C LEU A 167 -13.73 19.33 -7.18
N ARG A 168 -14.60 18.79 -8.03
CA ARG A 168 -14.44 17.44 -8.57
C ARG A 168 -13.07 17.22 -9.20
N ASN A 169 -12.63 18.17 -10.03
CA ASN A 169 -11.34 18.08 -10.73
C ASN A 169 -10.15 18.17 -9.74
N SER A 170 -10.27 18.99 -8.68
CA SER A 170 -9.25 19.08 -7.63
C SER A 170 -9.11 17.76 -6.86
N TYR A 171 -10.21 17.15 -6.44
CA TYR A 171 -10.17 15.85 -5.78
C TYR A 171 -9.64 14.74 -6.69
N ARG A 172 -9.99 14.76 -7.99
CA ARG A 172 -9.44 13.85 -8.98
C ARG A 172 -7.91 13.99 -9.06
N ARG A 173 -7.41 15.22 -9.24
CA ARG A 173 -5.97 15.49 -9.34
C ARG A 173 -5.22 15.06 -8.07
N ASN A 174 -5.76 15.37 -6.89
CA ASN A 174 -5.15 14.97 -5.64
C ASN A 174 -5.10 13.45 -5.48
N ARG A 175 -6.18 12.74 -5.83
CA ARG A 175 -6.19 11.28 -5.87
C ARG A 175 -5.12 10.72 -6.79
N ASP A 176 -5.03 11.25 -8.01
CA ASP A 176 -4.08 10.78 -9.02
C ASP A 176 -2.62 11.05 -8.56
N LEU A 177 -2.37 12.18 -7.86
CA LEU A 177 -1.08 12.46 -7.21
C LEU A 177 -0.77 11.46 -6.07
N CYS A 178 -1.76 11.12 -5.23
CA CYS A 178 -1.57 10.13 -4.17
C CYS A 178 -1.24 8.73 -4.75
N ILE A 179 -1.85 8.35 -5.87
CA ILE A 179 -1.52 7.11 -6.59
C ILE A 179 -0.05 7.14 -7.08
N LEU A 180 0.38 8.25 -7.65
CA LEU A 180 1.74 8.42 -8.13
C LEU A 180 2.76 8.38 -6.97
N LEU A 181 2.45 9.01 -5.84
CA LEU A 181 3.25 8.93 -4.62
C LEU A 181 3.34 7.50 -4.08
N THR A 182 2.24 6.74 -4.11
CA THR A 182 2.24 5.33 -3.68
C THR A 182 3.16 4.49 -4.56
N ALA A 183 3.14 4.71 -5.88
CA ALA A 183 4.04 4.04 -6.81
C ALA A 183 5.51 4.41 -6.54
N GLY A 184 5.79 5.70 -6.25
CA GLY A 184 7.12 6.16 -5.86
C GLY A 184 7.62 5.50 -4.57
N LEU A 185 6.79 5.44 -3.53
CA LEU A 185 7.10 4.74 -2.28
C LEU A 185 7.36 3.24 -2.50
N TYR A 186 6.61 2.62 -3.41
CA TYR A 186 6.82 1.22 -3.75
C TYR A 186 8.20 0.98 -4.37
N ILE A 187 8.62 1.83 -5.30
CA ILE A 187 9.96 1.74 -5.89
C ILE A 187 11.05 1.99 -4.84
N LEU A 188 10.87 3.03 -4.02
CA LEU A 188 11.86 3.40 -2.99
C LEU A 188 12.07 2.27 -1.97
N GLN A 189 11.02 1.59 -1.52
CA GLN A 189 11.16 0.50 -0.55
C GLN A 189 11.86 -0.73 -1.14
N ILE A 190 11.72 -0.99 -2.45
CA ILE A 190 12.46 -2.06 -3.14
C ILE A 190 13.94 -1.71 -3.21
N VAL A 191 14.26 -0.48 -3.59
CA VAL A 191 15.65 0.02 -3.65
C VAL A 191 16.28 -0.01 -2.26
N ASP A 192 15.56 0.43 -1.21
CA ASP A 192 16.04 0.38 0.17
C ASP A 192 16.39 -1.04 0.61
N ALA A 193 15.53 -2.02 0.34
CA ALA A 193 15.80 -3.42 0.66
C ALA A 193 16.99 -4.01 -0.12
N HIS A 194 17.15 -3.60 -1.38
CA HIS A 194 18.26 -4.01 -2.22
C HIS A 194 19.59 -3.47 -1.71
N VAL A 195 19.65 -2.16 -1.41
CA VAL A 195 20.86 -1.51 -0.88
C VAL A 195 21.23 -2.05 0.49
N ASP A 196 20.24 -2.23 1.38
CA ASP A 196 20.46 -2.78 2.72
C ASP A 196 21.04 -4.20 2.67
N ALA A 197 20.58 -5.04 1.73
CA ALA A 197 21.12 -6.37 1.52
C ALA A 197 22.57 -6.33 1.02
N HIS A 198 22.90 -5.44 0.08
CA HIS A 198 24.28 -5.25 -0.39
C HIS A 198 25.22 -4.78 0.74
N LEU A 199 24.79 -3.82 1.54
CA LEU A 199 25.61 -3.29 2.64
C LEU A 199 25.90 -4.37 3.69
N ARG A 200 24.98 -5.32 3.89
CA ARG A 200 25.21 -6.43 4.83
C ARG A 200 26.23 -7.44 4.32
N ASP A 201 26.26 -7.68 3.01
CA ASP A 201 27.25 -8.59 2.42
C ASP A 201 28.68 -7.97 2.45
N TYR A 202 28.79 -6.64 2.63
CA TYR A 202 30.03 -5.89 2.77
C TYR A 202 30.32 -5.46 4.22
N ASP A 203 29.75 -6.13 5.22
CA ASP A 203 30.03 -5.81 6.62
C ASP A 203 31.47 -6.18 6.98
N ILE A 204 32.34 -5.17 7.00
CA ILE A 204 33.79 -5.27 7.29
C ILE A 204 34.04 -5.40 8.81
N SER A 205 32.98 -5.38 9.61
CA SER A 205 33.10 -5.38 11.08
C SER A 205 33.60 -6.69 11.67
N ASP A 206 33.58 -7.79 10.92
CA ASP A 206 34.06 -9.08 11.40
C ASP A 206 35.61 -9.21 11.36
N ASP A 207 36.30 -8.33 10.62
CA ASP A 207 37.76 -8.41 10.46
C ASP A 207 38.53 -7.48 11.42
N LEU A 208 37.88 -6.51 12.04
CA LEU A 208 38.53 -5.59 13.00
C LEU A 208 38.24 -5.99 14.44
N SER A 209 39.09 -6.82 15.03
CA SER A 209 39.03 -7.12 16.45
C SER A 209 40.10 -6.38 17.23
N VAL A 210 39.63 -5.68 18.28
CA VAL A 210 40.55 -5.03 19.25
C VAL A 210 40.57 -5.88 20.50
N GLU A 211 41.71 -6.51 20.77
CA GLU A 211 41.93 -7.28 22.00
C GLU A 211 42.76 -6.43 22.97
N VAL A 212 42.17 -6.15 24.12
CA VAL A 212 42.85 -5.41 25.20
C VAL A 212 43.16 -6.40 26.31
N SER A 213 44.42 -6.71 26.52
CA SER A 213 44.89 -7.60 27.61
C SER A 213 45.80 -6.88 28.58
N PRO A 214 45.65 -7.09 29.90
CA PRO A 214 46.61 -6.53 30.87
C PRO A 214 47.95 -7.23 30.72
N MET A 215 49.04 -6.46 30.73
CA MET A 215 50.40 -6.95 30.59
C MET A 215 51.17 -6.60 31.85
N LEU A 216 51.74 -7.66 32.50
CA LEU A 216 52.65 -7.55 33.61
C LEU A 216 54.05 -7.96 33.13
N ASN A 217 54.96 -7.02 33.03
CA ASN A 217 56.34 -7.31 32.65
C ASN A 217 57.26 -7.22 33.84
N TYR A 218 57.90 -8.37 34.18
CA TYR A 218 58.90 -8.45 35.23
C TYR A 218 60.29 -8.44 34.57
N SER A 219 61.04 -7.41 34.83
CA SER A 219 62.46 -7.34 34.45
C SER A 219 63.32 -7.45 35.65
N TYR A 220 64.15 -8.51 35.69
CA TYR A 220 65.18 -8.68 36.73
C TYR A 220 66.51 -8.14 36.22
N HIS A 221 67.07 -7.12 36.91
CA HIS A 221 68.42 -6.64 36.65
C HIS A 221 69.29 -6.94 37.89
N PRO A 222 70.35 -7.75 37.74
CA PRO A 222 71.29 -7.99 38.83
C PRO A 222 71.95 -6.66 39.28
N GLY A 223 71.61 -6.17 40.46
CA GLY A 223 72.16 -4.95 41.06
C GLY A 223 71.19 -3.76 41.22
N LEU A 224 70.00 -3.74 40.57
CA LEU A 224 69.02 -2.64 40.67
C LEU A 224 67.64 -3.04 41.26
N GLY A 225 67.47 -4.28 41.67
CA GLY A 225 66.20 -4.75 42.20
C GLY A 225 65.16 -5.15 41.13
N ASN A 226 64.01 -5.65 41.60
CA ASN A 226 62.92 -6.08 40.70
C ASN A 226 62.08 -4.88 40.29
N ASN A 227 62.03 -4.58 39.00
CA ASN A 227 61.10 -3.61 38.48
C ASN A 227 59.91 -4.31 37.81
N ALA A 228 58.70 -4.11 38.36
CA ALA A 228 57.47 -4.54 37.77
C ALA A 228 56.83 -3.37 37.03
N ALA A 229 56.64 -3.51 35.72
CA ALA A 229 55.89 -2.60 34.91
C ALA A 229 54.53 -3.18 34.60
N MET A 230 53.47 -2.44 34.93
CA MET A 230 52.07 -2.78 34.53
C MET A 230 51.71 -1.95 33.33
N GLY A 231 51.16 -2.60 32.30
CA GLY A 231 50.70 -1.96 31.07
C GLY A 231 49.47 -2.68 30.50
N MET A 232 48.91 -2.12 29.47
CA MET A 232 47.89 -2.73 28.67
C MET A 232 48.43 -2.99 27.25
N ASN A 233 48.23 -4.19 26.76
CA ASN A 233 48.53 -4.55 25.38
C ASN A 233 47.25 -4.42 24.56
N VAL A 234 47.30 -3.62 23.51
CA VAL A 234 46.19 -3.42 22.58
C VAL A 234 46.61 -4.01 21.22
N THR A 235 45.99 -5.11 20.88
CA THR A 235 46.24 -5.82 19.62
C THR A 235 45.09 -5.55 18.65
N PHE A 236 45.41 -4.93 17.52
CA PHE A 236 44.48 -4.76 16.39
C PHE A 236 44.74 -5.90 15.41
N ARG A 237 43.69 -6.68 15.10
CA ARG A 237 43.72 -7.62 14.00
C ARG A 237 42.89 -7.03 12.86
N PHE A 238 43.53 -6.97 11.69
CA PHE A 238 42.92 -6.48 10.43
C PHE A 238 42.59 -7.65 9.54
#